data_2c36fd18b843997c49fbe48509952a6d
#
_entry.id   2c36fd18b843997c49fbe48509952a6d
#
_cell.length_a   1.000
_cell.length_b   1.000
_cell.length_c   1.000
_cell.angle_alpha   90.00
_cell.angle_beta   90.00
_cell.angle_gamma   90.00
#
_symmetry.space_group_name_H-M   'P 1'
#
loop_
_entity.id
_entity.type
_entity.pdbx_description
1 polymer ?
#
loop_
_entity_poly.entity_id
_entity_poly.type
_entity_poly.pdbx_seq_one_letter_code
_entity_poly.pdbx_strand_id
1 'polypeptide(L)'
;MLTIQKQFMNLMHNTFLSMLTAPLTLLLFGAWRGTTFNGPNYLLLFILYLFLLFSHALERLLSKREHSKRKLPYKMILVLGFLSIVILTIIFYVSNIVLTAVLFLYLIYLILQFYPYSMANTFYEVMLQPFFKVLILSSVSFFSQANFIPLQLQYEVLPMILFHIFCLIQVQIKNTIYSNQPNSYYQELLLEHSNFLRMTTFLLPYAAGILQIVNLNSPLWAISLFGLSILMVFPLFKRTLQNDLRIEQYLTNYAFLFTLSYSLLFLV
;
A
#
# COMPACT_ATOMS: atom_id res chain seq x y z
N MET A 1 29.92 10.06 -3.09
CA MET A 1 28.85 9.18 -3.63
C MET A 1 28.35 8.18 -2.58
N LEU A 2 29.20 7.45 -1.87
CA LEU A 2 28.81 6.48 -0.82
C LEU A 2 27.98 7.08 0.34
N THR A 3 28.23 8.33 0.72
CA THR A 3 27.50 9.04 1.79
C THR A 3 26.04 9.33 1.42
N ILE A 4 25.77 9.76 0.20
CA ILE A 4 24.41 10.07 -0.29
C ILE A 4 23.58 8.77 -0.38
N GLN A 5 24.18 7.70 -0.92
CA GLN A 5 23.52 6.40 -0.99
C GLN A 5 23.17 5.86 0.41
N LYS A 6 24.06 6.01 1.38
CA LYS A 6 23.82 5.59 2.77
C LYS A 6 22.72 6.42 3.44
N GLN A 7 22.72 7.75 3.23
CA GLN A 7 21.67 8.63 3.74
C GLN A 7 20.30 8.29 3.13
N PHE A 8 20.25 8.07 1.81
CA PHE A 8 19.04 7.65 1.13
C PHE A 8 18.50 6.31 1.66
N MET A 9 19.37 5.31 1.82
CA MET A 9 18.98 4.02 2.38
C MET A 9 18.46 4.15 3.81
N ASN A 10 19.09 4.99 4.65
CA ASN A 10 18.61 5.26 6.01
C ASN A 10 17.22 5.92 6.01
N LEU A 11 16.96 6.83 5.08
CA LEU A 11 15.66 7.46 4.91
C LEU A 11 14.59 6.41 4.54
N MET A 12 14.90 5.56 3.53
CA MET A 12 13.98 4.52 3.07
C MET A 12 13.66 3.45 4.14
N HIS A 13 14.55 3.24 5.11
CA HIS A 13 14.35 2.33 6.22
C HIS A 13 13.77 3.01 7.48
N ASN A 14 13.39 4.28 7.40
CA ASN A 14 12.85 5.01 8.53
C ASN A 14 11.41 4.56 8.83
N THR A 15 11.21 4.01 10.04
CA THR A 15 9.91 3.49 10.48
C THR A 15 8.87 4.60 10.62
N PHE A 16 9.28 5.78 11.10
CA PHE A 16 8.37 6.93 11.23
C PHE A 16 7.90 7.41 9.85
N LEU A 17 8.83 7.54 8.91
CA LEU A 17 8.49 7.91 7.53
C LEU A 17 7.52 6.89 6.92
N SER A 18 7.78 5.58 7.06
CA SER A 18 6.90 4.54 6.52
C SER A 18 5.51 4.52 7.16
N MET A 19 5.35 4.97 8.41
CA MET A 19 4.03 5.14 9.03
C MET A 19 3.22 6.26 8.41
N LEU A 20 3.87 7.36 8.03
CA LEU A 20 3.20 8.50 7.40
C LEU A 20 2.94 8.27 5.91
N THR A 21 3.87 7.63 5.21
CA THR A 21 3.77 7.42 3.75
C THR A 21 2.78 6.31 3.38
N ALA A 22 2.60 5.27 4.22
CA ALA A 22 1.67 4.18 3.92
C ALA A 22 0.23 4.66 3.67
N PRO A 23 -0.41 5.47 4.54
CA PRO A 23 -1.74 6.02 4.29
C PRO A 23 -1.77 6.95 3.07
N LEU A 24 -0.72 7.77 2.88
CA LEU A 24 -0.62 8.65 1.71
C LEU A 24 -0.58 7.88 0.40
N THR A 25 0.16 6.78 0.34
CA THR A 25 0.22 5.89 -0.83
C THR A 25 -1.17 5.46 -1.29
N LEU A 26 -2.05 5.14 -0.35
CA LEU A 26 -3.38 4.60 -0.62
C LEU A 26 -4.38 5.70 -1.06
N LEU A 27 -4.20 6.93 -0.57
CA LEU A 27 -5.09 8.06 -0.89
C LEU A 27 -4.65 8.86 -2.10
N LEU A 28 -3.33 8.97 -2.33
CA LEU A 28 -2.73 9.96 -3.22
C LEU A 28 -3.32 9.92 -4.64
N PHE A 29 -3.35 8.74 -5.26
CA PHE A 29 -3.80 8.59 -6.63
C PHE A 29 -5.28 8.95 -6.80
N GLY A 30 -6.15 8.35 -5.97
CA GLY A 30 -7.59 8.61 -6.06
C GLY A 30 -7.93 10.07 -5.76
N ALA A 31 -7.30 10.66 -4.73
CA ALA A 31 -7.48 12.07 -4.41
C ALA A 31 -7.02 12.95 -5.59
N TRP A 32 -5.82 12.70 -6.12
CA TRP A 32 -5.28 13.45 -7.25
C TRP A 32 -6.22 13.41 -8.46
N ARG A 33 -6.65 12.23 -8.86
CA ARG A 33 -7.60 12.07 -9.99
C ARG A 33 -8.97 12.69 -9.70
N GLY A 34 -9.45 12.60 -8.47
CA GLY A 34 -10.75 13.17 -8.09
C GLY A 34 -10.75 14.69 -8.14
N THR A 35 -9.64 15.36 -7.79
CA THR A 35 -9.54 16.84 -7.83
C THR A 35 -9.57 17.43 -9.24
N THR A 36 -9.33 16.63 -10.27
CA THR A 36 -9.47 17.10 -11.66
C THR A 36 -10.92 17.34 -12.08
N PHE A 37 -11.89 16.77 -11.34
CA PHE A 37 -13.32 16.92 -11.65
C PHE A 37 -13.99 18.01 -10.80
N ASN A 38 -13.69 18.03 -9.52
CA ASN A 38 -14.17 19.04 -8.58
C ASN A 38 -12.98 19.57 -7.78
N GLY A 39 -12.96 20.81 -7.39
CA GLY A 39 -11.87 21.37 -6.59
C GLY A 39 -11.56 20.52 -5.35
N PRO A 40 -10.34 20.62 -4.79
CA PRO A 40 -9.90 19.76 -3.70
C PRO A 40 -10.66 20.00 -2.40
N ASN A 41 -11.24 18.94 -1.82
CA ASN A 41 -11.79 18.96 -0.47
C ASN A 41 -10.72 18.54 0.55
N TYR A 42 -9.87 19.49 0.93
CA TYR A 42 -8.74 19.23 1.85
C TYR A 42 -9.18 18.72 3.23
N LEU A 43 -10.32 19.22 3.74
CA LEU A 43 -10.83 18.78 5.05
C LEU A 43 -11.15 17.30 5.05
N LEU A 44 -11.89 16.83 4.06
CA LEU A 44 -12.28 15.43 3.96
C LEU A 44 -11.05 14.54 3.70
N LEU A 45 -10.10 14.99 2.86
CA LEU A 45 -8.83 14.26 2.65
C LEU A 45 -8.02 14.15 3.96
N PHE A 46 -7.95 15.19 4.75
CA PHE A 46 -7.25 15.15 6.03
C PHE A 46 -7.90 14.17 7.01
N ILE A 47 -9.23 14.16 7.10
CA ILE A 47 -9.96 13.23 7.96
C ILE A 47 -9.76 11.77 7.49
N LEU A 48 -9.81 11.51 6.16
CA LEU A 48 -9.51 10.20 5.57
C LEU A 48 -8.07 9.76 5.87
N TYR A 49 -7.11 10.69 5.75
CA TYR A 49 -5.72 10.41 6.08
C TYR A 49 -5.55 9.99 7.55
N LEU A 50 -6.19 10.71 8.48
CA LEU A 50 -6.17 10.35 9.90
C LEU A 50 -6.80 8.98 10.15
N PHE A 51 -7.94 8.68 9.52
CA PHE A 51 -8.56 7.36 9.59
C PHE A 51 -7.59 6.25 9.17
N LEU A 52 -6.94 6.41 8.02
CA LEU A 52 -5.99 5.41 7.52
C LEU A 52 -4.71 5.34 8.35
N LEU A 53 -4.26 6.45 8.93
CA LEU A 53 -3.11 6.46 9.84
C LEU A 53 -3.36 5.59 11.08
N PHE A 54 -4.53 5.73 11.72
CA PHE A 54 -4.90 4.91 12.87
C PHE A 54 -5.18 3.46 12.48
N SER A 55 -5.84 3.23 11.36
CA SER A 55 -6.08 1.88 10.83
C SER A 55 -4.78 1.17 10.49
N HIS A 56 -3.80 1.86 9.90
CA HIS A 56 -2.48 1.29 9.61
C HIS A 56 -1.66 1.04 10.89
N ALA A 57 -1.75 1.92 11.90
CA ALA A 57 -1.14 1.69 13.20
C ALA A 57 -1.75 0.44 13.89
N LEU A 58 -3.08 0.28 13.82
CA LEU A 58 -3.79 -0.89 14.32
C LEU A 58 -3.33 -2.17 13.62
N GLU A 59 -3.26 -2.15 12.29
CA GLU A 59 -2.76 -3.26 11.47
C GLU A 59 -1.35 -3.69 11.89
N ARG A 60 -0.43 -2.74 12.04
CA ARG A 60 0.94 -3.02 12.49
C ARG A 60 1.01 -3.66 13.88
N LEU A 61 0.12 -3.27 14.79
CA LEU A 61 0.06 -3.89 16.12
C LEU A 61 -0.48 -5.32 16.05
N LEU A 62 -1.50 -5.55 15.22
CA LEU A 62 -2.08 -6.88 15.01
C LEU A 62 -1.09 -7.82 14.30
N SER A 63 -0.38 -7.35 13.27
CA SER A 63 0.65 -8.12 12.56
C SER A 63 1.81 -8.54 13.46
N LYS A 64 2.26 -7.68 14.38
CA LYS A 64 3.31 -8.02 15.35
C LYS A 64 2.95 -9.20 16.27
N ARG A 65 1.69 -9.44 16.53
CA ARG A 65 1.21 -10.60 17.29
C ARG A 65 1.56 -11.90 16.59
N GLU A 66 1.34 -11.93 15.30
CA GLU A 66 1.48 -13.15 14.50
C GLU A 66 2.95 -13.59 14.39
N HIS A 67 3.87 -12.59 14.31
CA HIS A 67 5.31 -12.83 14.17
C HIS A 67 6.07 -12.94 15.49
N SER A 68 5.53 -12.44 16.60
CA SER A 68 6.15 -12.57 17.92
C SER A 68 5.13 -13.06 18.91
N LYS A 69 5.40 -14.18 19.60
CA LYS A 69 4.60 -14.72 20.73
C LYS A 69 4.50 -13.75 21.93
N ARG A 70 4.72 -12.45 21.72
CA ARG A 70 4.67 -11.43 22.79
C ARG A 70 3.22 -11.08 23.12
N LYS A 71 2.98 -10.80 24.41
CA LYS A 71 1.67 -10.34 24.89
C LYS A 71 1.26 -9.07 24.15
N LEU A 72 0.05 -9.08 23.60
CA LEU A 72 -0.54 -7.95 22.91
C LEU A 72 -0.73 -6.76 23.85
N PRO A 73 -0.44 -5.54 23.40
CA PRO A 73 -0.83 -4.33 24.11
C PRO A 73 -2.33 -4.06 23.88
N TYR A 74 -3.21 -4.86 24.50
CA TYR A 74 -4.68 -4.73 24.31
C TYR A 74 -5.19 -3.31 24.49
N LYS A 75 -4.62 -2.56 25.44
CA LYS A 75 -5.01 -1.16 25.66
C LYS A 75 -4.75 -0.30 24.43
N MET A 76 -3.62 -0.48 23.74
CA MET A 76 -3.33 0.28 22.53
C MET A 76 -4.24 -0.11 21.35
N ILE A 77 -4.55 -1.41 21.22
CA ILE A 77 -5.49 -1.90 20.19
C ILE A 77 -6.88 -1.31 20.41
N LEU A 78 -7.37 -1.32 21.65
CA LEU A 78 -8.66 -0.72 21.99
C LEU A 78 -8.69 0.79 21.72
N VAL A 79 -7.64 1.52 22.10
CA VAL A 79 -7.55 2.96 21.86
C VAL A 79 -7.54 3.27 20.36
N LEU A 80 -6.72 2.58 19.55
CA LEU A 80 -6.68 2.81 18.10
C LEU A 80 -7.98 2.40 17.41
N GLY A 81 -8.59 1.29 17.81
CA GLY A 81 -9.90 0.88 17.31
C GLY A 81 -10.98 1.90 17.64
N PHE A 82 -11.02 2.39 18.87
CA PHE A 82 -11.95 3.45 19.29
C PHE A 82 -11.74 4.75 18.49
N LEU A 83 -10.49 5.19 18.32
CA LEU A 83 -10.17 6.38 17.52
C LEU A 83 -10.61 6.21 16.06
N SER A 84 -10.40 5.03 15.46
CA SER A 84 -10.86 4.73 14.10
C SER A 84 -12.40 4.85 13.98
N ILE A 85 -13.15 4.36 14.98
CA ILE A 85 -14.62 4.47 15.02
C ILE A 85 -15.06 5.92 15.19
N VAL A 86 -14.41 6.69 16.06
CA VAL A 86 -14.71 8.12 16.24
C VAL A 86 -14.52 8.88 14.92
N ILE A 87 -13.43 8.62 14.19
CA ILE A 87 -13.20 9.28 12.89
C ILE A 87 -14.23 8.83 11.87
N LEU A 88 -14.63 7.55 11.84
CA LEU A 88 -15.72 7.10 10.98
C LEU A 88 -17.04 7.84 11.27
N THR A 89 -17.32 8.09 12.53
CA THR A 89 -18.51 8.89 12.92
C THR A 89 -18.40 10.33 12.41
N ILE A 90 -17.22 10.94 12.47
CA ILE A 90 -16.98 12.29 11.90
C ILE A 90 -17.19 12.26 10.38
N ILE A 91 -16.65 11.25 9.67
CA ILE A 91 -16.83 11.09 8.22
C ILE A 91 -18.33 10.94 7.87
N PHE A 92 -19.09 10.22 8.67
CA PHE A 92 -20.54 10.06 8.47
C PHE A 92 -21.27 11.41 8.49
N TYR A 93 -20.90 12.32 9.39
CA TYR A 93 -21.53 13.64 9.47
C TYR A 93 -21.03 14.63 8.41
N VAL A 94 -19.78 14.52 7.97
CA VAL A 94 -19.16 15.46 7.02
C VAL A 94 -19.37 15.05 5.55
N SER A 95 -19.60 13.76 5.30
CA SER A 95 -19.60 13.19 3.95
C SER A 95 -20.91 12.43 3.65
N ASN A 96 -20.80 11.26 3.03
CA ASN A 96 -21.90 10.43 2.57
C ASN A 96 -21.90 9.07 3.32
N ILE A 97 -23.10 8.54 3.57
CA ILE A 97 -23.27 7.23 4.19
C ILE A 97 -22.57 6.10 3.41
N VAL A 98 -22.52 6.19 2.07
CA VAL A 98 -21.85 5.20 1.21
C VAL A 98 -20.36 5.15 1.51
N LEU A 99 -19.70 6.30 1.59
CA LEU A 99 -18.26 6.39 1.90
C LEU A 99 -17.95 5.82 3.28
N THR A 100 -18.79 6.15 4.26
CA THR A 100 -18.64 5.63 5.64
C THR A 100 -18.84 4.11 5.69
N ALA A 101 -19.84 3.58 4.97
CA ALA A 101 -20.10 2.14 4.91
C ALA A 101 -18.91 1.38 4.29
N VAL A 102 -18.33 1.89 3.22
CA VAL A 102 -17.16 1.27 2.56
C VAL A 102 -15.92 1.29 3.49
N LEU A 103 -15.68 2.39 4.20
CA LEU A 103 -14.59 2.48 5.18
C LEU A 103 -14.82 1.57 6.39
N PHE A 104 -16.07 1.39 6.80
CA PHE A 104 -16.43 0.45 7.87
C PHE A 104 -16.17 -1.01 7.42
N LEU A 105 -16.52 -1.37 6.18
CA LEU A 105 -16.17 -2.68 5.60
C LEU A 105 -14.66 -2.88 5.53
N TYR A 106 -13.90 -1.84 5.19
CA TYR A 106 -12.44 -1.89 5.23
C TYR A 106 -11.89 -2.17 6.65
N LEU A 107 -12.46 -1.52 7.67
CA LEU A 107 -12.06 -1.75 9.06
C LEU A 107 -12.38 -3.19 9.52
N ILE A 108 -13.54 -3.73 9.13
CA ILE A 108 -13.91 -5.13 9.38
C ILE A 108 -12.91 -6.07 8.69
N TYR A 109 -12.60 -5.84 7.41
CA TYR A 109 -11.61 -6.62 6.67
C TYR A 109 -10.25 -6.63 7.40
N LEU A 110 -9.79 -5.45 7.86
CA LEU A 110 -8.52 -5.31 8.56
C LEU A 110 -8.48 -6.17 9.85
N ILE A 111 -9.57 -6.23 10.61
CA ILE A 111 -9.66 -7.09 11.80
C ILE A 111 -9.69 -8.56 11.41
N LEU A 112 -10.50 -8.94 10.41
CA LEU A 112 -10.65 -10.32 9.95
C LEU A 112 -9.36 -10.89 9.34
N GLN A 113 -8.49 -10.04 8.79
CA GLN A 113 -7.18 -10.45 8.27
C GLN A 113 -6.32 -11.13 9.36
N PHE A 114 -6.46 -10.72 10.62
CA PHE A 114 -5.65 -11.23 11.73
C PHE A 114 -6.44 -12.09 12.72
N TYR A 115 -7.78 -11.93 12.79
CA TYR A 115 -8.61 -12.68 13.72
C TYR A 115 -10.03 -12.85 13.16
N PRO A 116 -10.59 -14.09 13.13
CA PRO A 116 -9.98 -15.36 13.58
C PRO A 116 -9.13 -16.07 12.51
N TYR A 117 -9.06 -15.55 11.28
CA TYR A 117 -8.61 -16.35 10.12
C TYR A 117 -7.11 -16.35 9.87
N SER A 118 -6.31 -15.48 10.49
CA SER A 118 -4.85 -15.43 10.26
C SER A 118 -4.45 -15.62 8.78
N MET A 119 -4.75 -14.60 7.96
CA MET A 119 -4.50 -14.66 6.51
C MET A 119 -3.05 -14.33 6.15
N ALA A 120 -2.21 -13.90 7.12
CA ALA A 120 -0.84 -13.48 6.86
C ALA A 120 -0.01 -14.63 6.25
N ASN A 121 0.84 -14.29 5.30
CA ASN A 121 1.68 -15.21 4.53
C ASN A 121 0.90 -16.33 3.80
N THR A 122 -0.34 -16.06 3.41
CA THR A 122 -1.17 -16.95 2.61
C THR A 122 -1.47 -16.37 1.24
N PHE A 123 -1.94 -17.21 0.32
CA PHE A 123 -2.42 -16.76 -1.00
C PHE A 123 -3.60 -15.79 -0.88
N TYR A 124 -4.48 -15.97 0.12
CA TYR A 124 -5.62 -15.08 0.36
C TYR A 124 -5.19 -13.64 0.68
N GLU A 125 -4.08 -13.46 1.39
CA GLU A 125 -3.52 -12.14 1.64
C GLU A 125 -3.18 -11.44 0.34
N VAL A 126 -2.51 -12.12 -0.59
CA VAL A 126 -2.11 -11.56 -1.89
C VAL A 126 -3.32 -11.17 -2.75
N MET A 127 -4.43 -11.90 -2.63
CA MET A 127 -5.65 -11.60 -3.40
C MET A 127 -6.49 -10.47 -2.78
N LEU A 128 -6.74 -10.55 -1.48
CA LEU A 128 -7.68 -9.65 -0.80
C LEU A 128 -7.05 -8.31 -0.43
N GLN A 129 -5.79 -8.29 -0.02
CA GLN A 129 -5.15 -7.07 0.45
C GLN A 129 -5.04 -5.98 -0.62
N PRO A 130 -4.61 -6.27 -1.87
CA PRO A 130 -4.59 -5.27 -2.94
C PRO A 130 -6.00 -4.75 -3.28
N PHE A 131 -7.00 -5.61 -3.26
CA PHE A 131 -8.38 -5.22 -3.49
C PHE A 131 -8.86 -4.22 -2.42
N PHE A 132 -8.76 -4.58 -1.15
CA PHE A 132 -9.24 -3.71 -0.07
C PHE A 132 -8.37 -2.47 0.13
N LYS A 133 -7.05 -2.58 0.05
CA LYS A 133 -6.15 -1.44 0.30
C LYS A 133 -5.96 -0.54 -0.91
N VAL A 134 -5.82 -1.08 -2.10
CA VAL A 134 -5.53 -0.24 -3.26
C VAL A 134 -6.80 0.14 -4.01
N LEU A 135 -7.59 -0.83 -4.48
CA LEU A 135 -8.76 -0.53 -5.28
C LEU A 135 -9.83 0.24 -4.48
N ILE A 136 -10.21 -0.28 -3.31
CA ILE A 136 -11.28 0.34 -2.50
C ILE A 136 -10.83 1.71 -1.98
N LEU A 137 -9.64 1.83 -1.38
CA LEU A 137 -9.22 3.10 -0.80
C LEU A 137 -8.91 4.18 -1.85
N SER A 138 -8.38 3.80 -3.02
CA SER A 138 -8.25 4.75 -4.13
C SER A 138 -9.61 5.20 -4.65
N SER A 139 -10.60 4.30 -4.73
CA SER A 139 -11.97 4.65 -5.11
C SER A 139 -12.65 5.55 -4.07
N VAL A 140 -12.44 5.29 -2.77
CA VAL A 140 -12.94 6.13 -1.67
C VAL A 140 -12.33 7.53 -1.73
N SER A 141 -11.02 7.63 -1.94
CA SER A 141 -10.35 8.92 -2.01
C SER A 141 -10.76 9.71 -3.27
N PHE A 142 -10.97 9.04 -4.41
CA PHE A 142 -11.55 9.66 -5.61
C PHE A 142 -12.96 10.16 -5.34
N PHE A 143 -13.83 9.29 -4.81
CA PHE A 143 -15.22 9.64 -4.51
C PHE A 143 -15.33 10.82 -3.54
N SER A 144 -14.43 10.90 -2.57
CA SER A 144 -14.39 12.01 -1.62
C SER A 144 -14.18 13.38 -2.27
N GLN A 145 -13.61 13.41 -3.48
CA GLN A 145 -13.35 14.63 -4.23
C GLN A 145 -14.39 14.86 -5.34
N ALA A 146 -14.74 13.81 -6.09
CA ALA A 146 -15.56 13.90 -7.29
C ALA A 146 -17.06 13.61 -7.04
N ASN A 147 -17.42 12.95 -5.94
CA ASN A 147 -18.77 12.45 -5.61
C ASN A 147 -19.33 11.37 -6.56
N PHE A 148 -18.51 10.81 -7.42
CA PHE A 148 -18.83 9.67 -8.28
C PHE A 148 -17.56 8.82 -8.51
N ILE A 149 -17.70 7.63 -9.09
CA ILE A 149 -16.57 6.74 -9.44
C ILE A 149 -16.72 6.34 -10.90
N PRO A 150 -15.84 6.78 -11.81
CA PRO A 150 -15.86 6.35 -13.19
C PRO A 150 -15.29 4.93 -13.34
N LEU A 151 -15.81 4.14 -14.26
CA LEU A 151 -15.29 2.81 -14.55
C LEU A 151 -13.80 2.85 -14.98
N GLN A 152 -13.39 3.92 -15.65
CA GLN A 152 -12.01 4.13 -16.08
C GLN A 152 -11.02 4.10 -14.90
N LEU A 153 -11.41 4.56 -13.71
CA LEU A 153 -10.55 4.56 -12.52
C LEU A 153 -10.05 3.15 -12.18
N GLN A 154 -10.85 2.12 -12.41
CA GLN A 154 -10.46 0.73 -12.12
C GLN A 154 -9.26 0.29 -12.98
N TYR A 155 -9.23 0.70 -14.24
CA TYR A 155 -8.10 0.43 -15.15
C TYR A 155 -6.88 1.28 -14.79
N GLU A 156 -7.09 2.53 -14.40
CA GLU A 156 -6.04 3.44 -14.00
C GLU A 156 -5.36 3.02 -12.68
N VAL A 157 -6.08 2.35 -11.77
CA VAL A 157 -5.54 1.83 -10.50
C VAL A 157 -4.77 0.51 -10.68
N LEU A 158 -4.93 -0.19 -11.80
CA LEU A 158 -4.32 -1.51 -12.04
C LEU A 158 -2.79 -1.55 -11.80
N PRO A 159 -1.96 -0.60 -12.27
CA PRO A 159 -0.53 -0.61 -12.00
C PRO A 159 -0.20 -0.57 -10.51
N MET A 160 -1.00 0.15 -9.71
CA MET A 160 -0.83 0.25 -8.25
C MET A 160 -1.21 -1.06 -7.55
N ILE A 161 -2.27 -1.72 -8.01
CA ILE A 161 -2.68 -3.06 -7.52
C ILE A 161 -1.54 -4.05 -7.74
N LEU A 162 -1.00 -4.10 -8.97
CA LEU A 162 0.10 -4.97 -9.33
C LEU A 162 1.38 -4.66 -8.53
N PHE A 163 1.66 -3.37 -8.28
CA PHE A 163 2.79 -2.96 -7.45
C PHE A 163 2.62 -3.38 -5.99
N HIS A 164 1.40 -3.31 -5.47
CA HIS A 164 1.11 -3.77 -4.11
C HIS A 164 1.28 -5.30 -3.98
N ILE A 165 0.84 -6.07 -5.00
CA ILE A 165 1.10 -7.51 -5.09
C ILE A 165 2.61 -7.80 -5.08
N PHE A 166 3.39 -7.05 -5.85
CA PHE A 166 4.86 -7.17 -5.82
C PHE A 166 5.40 -6.96 -4.41
N CYS A 167 5.00 -5.89 -3.71
CA CYS A 167 5.45 -5.62 -2.35
C CYS A 167 5.09 -6.76 -1.38
N LEU A 168 3.87 -7.29 -1.46
CA LEU A 168 3.41 -8.40 -0.62
C LEU A 168 4.22 -9.68 -0.86
N ILE A 169 4.44 -10.04 -2.11
CA ILE A 169 5.22 -11.22 -2.46
C ILE A 169 6.65 -11.09 -1.93
N GLN A 170 7.29 -9.90 -2.03
CA GLN A 170 8.63 -9.68 -1.46
C GLN A 170 8.65 -9.90 0.06
N VAL A 171 7.63 -9.40 0.78
CA VAL A 171 7.51 -9.59 2.24
C VAL A 171 7.29 -11.05 2.58
N GLN A 172 6.41 -11.74 1.85
CA GLN A 172 6.09 -13.14 2.11
C GLN A 172 7.28 -14.07 1.83
N ILE A 173 8.01 -13.87 0.73
CA ILE A 173 9.25 -14.63 0.44
C ILE A 173 10.25 -14.44 1.59
N LYS A 174 10.45 -13.19 2.04
CA LYS A 174 11.33 -12.91 3.17
C LYS A 174 10.86 -13.65 4.44
N ASN A 175 9.59 -13.53 4.81
CA ASN A 175 9.06 -14.14 6.03
C ASN A 175 9.21 -15.66 6.00
N THR A 176 9.01 -16.29 4.83
CA THR A 176 9.19 -17.74 4.66
C THR A 176 10.66 -18.16 4.80
N ILE A 177 11.61 -17.36 4.27
CA ILE A 177 13.05 -17.61 4.45
C ILE A 177 13.43 -17.54 5.94
N TYR A 178 12.89 -16.57 6.69
CA TYR A 178 13.20 -16.41 8.13
C TYR A 178 12.56 -17.47 9.02
N SER A 179 11.43 -18.04 8.63
CA SER A 179 10.78 -19.12 9.40
C SER A 179 11.55 -20.45 9.37
N ASN A 180 12.52 -20.58 8.47
CA ASN A 180 13.33 -21.78 8.20
C ASN A 180 12.52 -23.06 7.87
N GLN A 181 11.20 -23.01 7.89
CA GLN A 181 10.33 -24.11 7.52
C GLN A 181 9.06 -23.57 6.87
N PRO A 182 8.77 -23.96 5.62
CA PRO A 182 7.49 -23.65 5.00
C PRO A 182 6.39 -24.43 5.72
N ASN A 183 5.35 -23.72 6.15
CA ASN A 183 4.21 -24.32 6.87
C ASN A 183 3.06 -24.71 5.93
N SER A 184 3.19 -24.40 4.62
CA SER A 184 2.16 -24.66 3.63
C SER A 184 2.77 -24.88 2.24
N TYR A 185 2.05 -25.61 1.38
CA TYR A 185 2.41 -25.80 -0.03
C TYR A 185 2.61 -24.48 -0.78
N TYR A 186 1.82 -23.47 -0.46
CA TYR A 186 1.98 -22.12 -1.03
C TYR A 186 3.36 -21.51 -0.70
N GLN A 187 3.84 -21.66 0.53
CA GLN A 187 5.15 -21.15 0.94
C GLN A 187 6.31 -21.91 0.30
N GLU A 188 6.14 -23.22 0.05
CA GLU A 188 7.11 -24.01 -0.73
C GLU A 188 7.22 -23.49 -2.16
N LEU A 189 6.10 -23.27 -2.84
CA LEU A 189 6.06 -22.67 -4.18
C LEU A 189 6.71 -21.28 -4.23
N LEU A 190 6.46 -20.45 -3.21
CA LEU A 190 7.07 -19.12 -3.12
C LEU A 190 8.61 -19.20 -3.04
N LEU A 191 9.16 -20.17 -2.34
CA LEU A 191 10.61 -20.35 -2.24
C LEU A 191 11.21 -20.93 -3.51
N GLU A 192 10.60 -21.97 -4.06
CA GLU A 192 11.05 -22.66 -5.27
C GLU A 192 11.12 -21.69 -6.46
N HIS A 193 10.08 -20.87 -6.64
CA HIS A 193 9.98 -19.95 -7.77
C HIS A 193 10.30 -18.48 -7.38
N SER A 194 11.00 -18.26 -6.26
CA SER A 194 11.19 -16.91 -5.69
C SER A 194 11.81 -15.91 -6.68
N ASN A 195 12.81 -16.29 -7.47
CA ASN A 195 13.45 -15.41 -8.44
C ASN A 195 12.52 -15.05 -9.61
N PHE A 196 11.79 -16.05 -10.12
CA PHE A 196 10.82 -15.86 -11.19
C PHE A 196 9.67 -14.95 -10.73
N LEU A 197 9.11 -15.20 -9.54
CA LEU A 197 8.05 -14.39 -8.96
C LEU A 197 8.48 -12.94 -8.70
N ARG A 198 9.70 -12.74 -8.20
CA ARG A 198 10.25 -11.38 -8.01
C ARG A 198 10.32 -10.60 -9.32
N MET A 199 10.85 -11.22 -10.38
CA MET A 199 11.01 -10.56 -11.68
C MET A 199 9.66 -10.28 -12.34
N THR A 200 8.78 -11.28 -12.41
CA THR A 200 7.47 -11.14 -13.07
C THR A 200 6.59 -10.12 -12.37
N THR A 201 6.46 -10.22 -11.03
CA THR A 201 5.64 -9.29 -10.25
C THR A 201 6.20 -7.86 -10.24
N PHE A 202 7.52 -7.69 -10.41
CA PHE A 202 8.14 -6.38 -10.60
C PHE A 202 7.85 -5.78 -11.99
N LEU A 203 7.93 -6.57 -13.06
CA LEU A 203 7.74 -6.07 -14.43
C LEU A 203 6.29 -5.69 -14.71
N LEU A 204 5.32 -6.44 -14.16
CA LEU A 204 3.89 -6.24 -14.43
C LEU A 204 3.37 -4.82 -14.13
N PRO A 205 3.64 -4.17 -12.98
CA PRO A 205 3.14 -2.83 -12.70
C PRO A 205 3.72 -1.77 -13.65
N TYR A 206 4.99 -1.93 -14.06
CA TYR A 206 5.61 -1.01 -15.01
C TYR A 206 5.09 -1.22 -16.42
N ALA A 207 4.89 -2.46 -16.85
CA ALA A 207 4.26 -2.76 -18.15
C ALA A 207 2.83 -2.19 -18.19
N ALA A 208 2.03 -2.39 -17.14
CA ALA A 208 0.70 -1.80 -17.04
C ALA A 208 0.75 -0.25 -17.01
N GLY A 209 1.72 0.35 -16.32
CA GLY A 209 1.91 1.80 -16.31
C GLY A 209 2.29 2.36 -17.69
N ILE A 210 3.16 1.67 -18.43
CA ILE A 210 3.53 2.07 -19.80
C ILE A 210 2.31 2.01 -20.75
N LEU A 211 1.46 0.98 -20.62
CA LEU A 211 0.22 0.91 -21.40
C LEU A 211 -0.71 2.09 -21.10
N GLN A 212 -0.74 2.59 -19.86
CA GLN A 212 -1.50 3.81 -19.54
C GLN A 212 -0.86 5.05 -20.15
N ILE A 213 0.48 5.16 -20.16
CA ILE A 213 1.20 6.30 -20.76
C ILE A 213 0.87 6.45 -22.26
N VAL A 214 0.77 5.33 -22.99
CA VAL A 214 0.42 5.34 -24.43
C VAL A 214 -0.95 5.98 -24.67
N ASN A 215 -1.86 5.85 -23.73
CA ASN A 215 -3.23 6.39 -23.81
C ASN A 215 -3.34 7.83 -23.26
N LEU A 216 -2.29 8.32 -22.59
CA LEU A 216 -2.27 9.64 -21.95
C LEU A 216 -1.28 10.57 -22.68
N ASN A 217 -1.65 11.83 -22.86
CA ASN A 217 -0.71 12.86 -23.32
C ASN A 217 0.18 13.36 -22.16
N SER A 218 0.81 12.42 -21.45
CA SER A 218 1.59 12.75 -20.26
C SER A 218 2.84 13.55 -20.61
N PRO A 219 3.23 14.55 -19.78
CA PRO A 219 4.43 15.34 -20.02
C PRO A 219 5.71 14.48 -19.87
N LEU A 220 6.71 14.72 -20.73
CA LEU A 220 7.95 13.93 -20.78
C LEU A 220 8.69 13.85 -19.44
N TRP A 221 8.64 14.90 -18.62
CA TRP A 221 9.26 14.91 -17.31
C TRP A 221 8.59 13.93 -16.33
N ALA A 222 7.25 13.78 -16.40
CA ALA A 222 6.51 12.82 -15.57
C ALA A 222 6.82 11.37 -15.99
N ILE A 223 6.92 11.12 -17.31
CA ILE A 223 7.33 9.82 -17.85
C ILE A 223 8.76 9.48 -17.36
N SER A 224 9.68 10.45 -17.39
CA SER A 224 11.05 10.23 -16.90
C SER A 224 11.12 9.94 -15.40
N LEU A 225 10.31 10.63 -14.58
CA LEU A 225 10.21 10.35 -13.14
C LEU A 225 9.64 8.95 -12.85
N PHE A 226 8.60 8.55 -13.59
CA PHE A 226 8.06 7.19 -13.48
C PHE A 226 9.12 6.15 -13.87
N GLY A 227 9.85 6.36 -14.96
CA GLY A 227 10.98 5.51 -15.36
C GLY A 227 12.09 5.46 -14.32
N LEU A 228 12.46 6.61 -13.71
CA LEU A 228 13.47 6.66 -12.64
C LEU A 228 13.05 5.87 -11.40
N SER A 229 11.75 5.72 -11.13
CA SER A 229 11.29 4.89 -10.00
C SER A 229 11.74 3.43 -10.12
N ILE A 230 12.03 2.92 -11.34
CA ILE A 230 12.57 1.57 -11.58
C ILE A 230 13.91 1.39 -10.88
N LEU A 231 14.72 2.44 -10.80
CA LEU A 231 16.05 2.36 -10.17
C LEU A 231 15.98 2.01 -8.68
N MET A 232 14.84 2.29 -8.04
CA MET A 232 14.59 1.95 -6.63
C MET A 232 14.49 0.45 -6.39
N VAL A 233 14.30 -0.37 -7.43
CA VAL A 233 14.25 -1.83 -7.26
C VAL A 233 15.62 -2.46 -7.10
N PHE A 234 16.69 -1.86 -7.66
CA PHE A 234 18.03 -2.45 -7.65
C PHE A 234 18.54 -2.89 -6.26
N PRO A 235 18.33 -2.11 -5.18
CA PRO A 235 18.71 -2.55 -3.84
C PRO A 235 18.03 -3.85 -3.40
N LEU A 236 16.80 -4.12 -3.84
CA LEU A 236 16.02 -5.30 -3.45
C LEU A 236 16.61 -6.61 -4.00
N PHE A 237 17.38 -6.55 -5.10
CA PHE A 237 18.07 -7.71 -5.65
C PHE A 237 19.41 -8.02 -4.97
N LYS A 238 19.92 -7.10 -4.13
CA LYS A 238 21.12 -7.38 -3.34
C LYS A 238 20.80 -8.29 -2.17
N ARG A 239 21.55 -9.37 -1.97
CA ARG A 239 21.38 -10.33 -0.87
C ARG A 239 21.35 -9.68 0.52
N THR A 240 22.11 -8.57 0.70
CA THR A 240 22.16 -7.82 1.97
C THR A 240 20.81 -7.21 2.35
N LEU A 241 20.04 -6.71 1.39
CA LEU A 241 18.73 -6.13 1.65
C LEU A 241 17.64 -7.19 1.79
N GLN A 242 17.77 -8.32 1.07
CA GLN A 242 16.84 -9.44 1.20
C GLN A 242 16.80 -10.01 2.62
N ASN A 243 17.91 -9.92 3.35
CA ASN A 243 18.05 -10.36 4.73
C ASN A 243 17.84 -9.24 5.75
N ASP A 244 17.44 -8.02 5.33
CA ASP A 244 17.20 -6.92 6.26
C ASP A 244 15.79 -7.00 6.84
N LEU A 245 15.70 -6.99 8.17
CA LEU A 245 14.42 -6.92 8.91
C LEU A 245 13.58 -5.67 8.54
N ARG A 246 14.21 -4.66 7.92
CA ARG A 246 13.59 -3.39 7.54
C ARG A 246 13.07 -3.34 6.10
N ILE A 247 13.03 -4.48 5.39
CA ILE A 247 12.56 -4.50 3.99
C ILE A 247 11.11 -3.99 3.86
N GLU A 248 10.27 -4.20 4.86
CA GLU A 248 8.88 -3.72 4.86
C GLU A 248 8.82 -2.18 4.81
N GLN A 249 9.67 -1.49 5.60
CA GLN A 249 9.75 -0.03 5.57
C GLN A 249 10.24 0.47 4.21
N TYR A 250 11.26 -0.21 3.66
CA TYR A 250 11.76 0.11 2.33
C TYR A 250 10.67 -0.03 1.26
N LEU A 251 9.95 -1.15 1.24
CA LEU A 251 8.89 -1.42 0.28
C LEU A 251 7.72 -0.43 0.42
N THR A 252 7.35 -0.06 1.65
CA THR A 252 6.31 0.95 1.91
C THR A 252 6.70 2.32 1.34
N ASN A 253 7.93 2.77 1.58
CA ASN A 253 8.41 4.06 1.07
C ASN A 253 8.62 4.01 -0.46
N TYR A 254 9.03 2.87 -1.00
CA TYR A 254 9.09 2.66 -2.45
C TYR A 254 7.69 2.69 -3.09
N ALA A 255 6.70 2.06 -2.46
CA ALA A 255 5.31 2.13 -2.92
C ALA A 255 4.79 3.57 -2.97
N PHE A 256 5.15 4.40 -1.99
CA PHE A 256 4.81 5.82 -2.00
C PHE A 256 5.45 6.55 -3.19
N LEU A 257 6.74 6.34 -3.45
CA LEU A 257 7.43 6.96 -4.58
C LEU A 257 6.89 6.48 -5.93
N PHE A 258 6.57 5.17 -6.05
CA PHE A 258 5.93 4.63 -7.23
C PHE A 258 4.57 5.29 -7.47
N THR A 259 3.71 5.34 -6.45
CA THR A 259 2.38 5.96 -6.55
C THR A 259 2.47 7.45 -6.88
N LEU A 260 3.41 8.17 -6.25
CA LEU A 260 3.64 9.59 -6.53
C LEU A 260 4.04 9.78 -8.01
N SER A 261 5.08 9.08 -8.47
CA SER A 261 5.55 9.19 -9.85
C SER A 261 4.50 8.77 -10.87
N TYR A 262 3.72 7.74 -10.55
CA TYR A 262 2.61 7.29 -11.38
C TYR A 262 1.46 8.32 -11.42
N SER A 263 1.10 8.92 -10.29
CA SER A 263 0.05 9.94 -10.22
C SER A 263 0.39 11.17 -11.05
N LEU A 264 1.68 11.52 -11.15
CA LEU A 264 2.15 12.65 -11.95
C LEU A 264 1.95 12.43 -13.48
N LEU A 265 1.79 11.18 -13.95
CA LEU A 265 1.47 10.91 -15.35
C LEU A 265 0.10 11.46 -15.78
N PHE A 266 -0.79 11.66 -14.82
CA PHE A 266 -2.15 12.19 -15.03
C PHE A 266 -2.25 13.71 -14.83
N LEU A 267 -1.12 14.42 -14.79
CA LEU A 267 -1.05 15.87 -14.89
C LEU A 267 -1.27 16.26 -16.35
N VAL A 268 -2.51 16.50 -16.71
CA VAL A 268 -2.89 17.03 -18.04
C VAL A 268 -3.50 18.42 -17.85
#